data_6a189138f7495f018abaa6226c51c61f
#
_entry.id   6a189138f7495f018abaa6226c51c61f
#
_cell.length_a   1.000
_cell.length_b   1.000
_cell.length_c   1.000
_cell.angle_alpha   90.00
_cell.angle_beta   90.00
_cell.angle_gamma   90.00
#
_symmetry.space_group_name_H-M   'P 1'
#
loop_
_entity.id
_entity.type
_entity.pdbx_description
1 polymer ?
#
loop_
_entity_poly.entity_id
_entity_poly.type
_entity_poly.pdbx_seq_one_letter_code
_entity_poly.pdbx_strand_id
1 'polypeptide(L)'
;MDIKTAEEIKADILGGISDDYAKTEGNITHDIPASVSIVLEGLYGLVGTLYNKIDVDQLTGDELTRFVKQRKGTIRKLKTYAIGEITATGNGTIDAGDLFETETGIQFEATETKVISGSGAVKVRCLSGGTVGVVGANTIKFIPVTIAGITTVTNAQPTYDGFDDETDDSLRTRYYEALQIPPTSGNIYHYLKWAKEVNGVGGAKVFPLWEGDNTV
;
A
#
# COMPACT_ATOMS: atom_id res chain seq x y z
N MET A 1 2.45 -20.55 18.99
CA MET A 1 2.15 -20.59 20.44
C MET A 1 0.91 -21.44 20.62
N ASP A 2 0.94 -22.39 21.54
CA ASP A 2 -0.22 -23.22 21.82
C ASP A 2 -1.17 -22.44 22.74
N ILE A 3 -2.39 -22.18 22.29
CA ILE A 3 -3.39 -21.41 23.01
C ILE A 3 -4.34 -22.42 23.65
N LYS A 4 -4.31 -22.53 25.00
CA LYS A 4 -5.16 -23.46 25.74
C LYS A 4 -6.60 -22.95 25.81
N THR A 5 -7.54 -23.87 25.63
CA THR A 5 -8.98 -23.63 25.81
C THR A 5 -9.35 -23.61 27.31
N ALA A 6 -10.51 -23.03 27.62
CA ALA A 6 -11.01 -23.05 29.03
C ALA A 6 -11.10 -24.44 29.57
N GLU A 7 -11.53 -25.45 28.81
CA GLU A 7 -11.62 -26.85 29.24
C GLU A 7 -10.24 -27.45 29.56
N GLU A 8 -9.23 -27.17 28.72
CA GLU A 8 -7.86 -27.64 28.94
C GLU A 8 -7.26 -27.00 30.21
N ILE A 9 -7.48 -25.70 30.40
CA ILE A 9 -7.01 -24.94 31.57
C ILE A 9 -7.71 -25.47 32.84
N LYS A 10 -9.03 -25.69 32.80
CA LYS A 10 -9.80 -26.27 33.86
C LYS A 10 -9.27 -27.67 34.25
N ALA A 11 -9.01 -28.52 33.25
CA ALA A 11 -8.46 -29.85 33.46
C ALA A 11 -7.09 -29.79 34.14
N ASP A 12 -6.21 -28.88 33.72
CA ASP A 12 -4.90 -28.69 34.35
C ASP A 12 -5.02 -28.25 35.81
N ILE A 13 -5.92 -27.30 36.13
CA ILE A 13 -6.14 -26.84 37.51
C ILE A 13 -6.70 -27.95 38.35
N LEU A 14 -7.71 -28.68 37.86
CA LEU A 14 -8.31 -29.83 38.60
C LEU A 14 -7.32 -30.96 38.81
N GLY A 15 -6.38 -31.17 37.85
CA GLY A 15 -5.30 -32.14 38.00
C GLY A 15 -4.32 -31.81 39.14
N GLY A 16 -4.17 -30.52 39.49
CA GLY A 16 -3.35 -30.05 40.61
C GLY A 16 -4.03 -30.12 41.98
N ILE A 17 -5.36 -30.37 42.04
CA ILE A 17 -6.12 -30.48 43.29
C ILE A 17 -6.08 -31.93 43.78
N SER A 18 -5.94 -32.16 45.11
CA SER A 18 -5.99 -33.49 45.68
C SER A 18 -7.30 -34.21 45.37
N ASP A 19 -7.23 -35.54 45.17
CA ASP A 19 -8.41 -36.39 44.95
C ASP A 19 -9.30 -36.58 46.19
N ASP A 20 -8.85 -36.08 47.33
CA ASP A 20 -9.67 -36.04 48.56
C ASP A 20 -10.84 -35.04 48.45
N TYR A 21 -10.79 -34.12 47.47
CA TYR A 21 -11.83 -33.12 47.23
C TYR A 21 -12.73 -33.52 46.07
N ALA A 22 -14.04 -33.26 46.22
CA ALA A 22 -15.00 -33.48 45.13
C ALA A 22 -14.74 -32.50 43.97
N LYS A 23 -14.47 -33.05 42.78
CA LYS A 23 -14.12 -32.29 41.56
C LYS A 23 -15.28 -32.25 40.55
N THR A 24 -16.52 -32.38 41.01
CA THR A 24 -17.73 -32.39 40.18
C THR A 24 -18.44 -31.05 40.24
N GLU A 25 -19.17 -30.75 39.19
CA GLU A 25 -20.01 -29.54 39.05
C GLU A 25 -20.91 -29.34 40.29
N GLY A 26 -21.03 -28.11 40.75
CA GLY A 26 -21.72 -27.74 41.99
C GLY A 26 -20.83 -27.77 43.24
N ASN A 27 -19.58 -28.18 43.13
CA ASN A 27 -18.60 -28.08 44.21
C ASN A 27 -17.67 -26.90 43.96
N ILE A 28 -17.31 -26.19 45.04
CA ILE A 28 -16.44 -25.00 44.96
C ILE A 28 -15.08 -25.31 44.29
N THR A 29 -14.56 -26.52 44.51
CA THR A 29 -13.33 -27.06 43.92
C THR A 29 -13.40 -27.26 42.40
N HIS A 30 -14.59 -27.35 41.82
CA HIS A 30 -14.84 -27.42 40.40
C HIS A 30 -15.24 -26.04 39.82
N ASP A 31 -16.15 -25.33 40.48
CA ASP A 31 -16.80 -24.14 39.95
C ASP A 31 -15.87 -22.92 39.92
N ILE A 32 -14.94 -22.82 40.92
CA ILE A 32 -13.91 -21.79 40.89
C ILE A 32 -12.94 -22.01 39.69
N PRO A 33 -12.29 -23.19 39.53
CA PRO A 33 -11.49 -23.47 38.33
C PRO A 33 -12.23 -23.27 37.04
N ALA A 34 -13.50 -23.67 36.94
CA ALA A 34 -14.30 -23.44 35.73
C ALA A 34 -14.46 -21.94 35.39
N SER A 35 -14.74 -21.12 36.42
CA SER A 35 -14.87 -19.66 36.22
C SER A 35 -13.54 -19.01 35.91
N VAL A 36 -12.46 -19.41 36.55
CA VAL A 36 -11.10 -18.87 36.31
C VAL A 36 -10.58 -19.26 34.94
N SER A 37 -10.86 -20.49 34.48
CA SER A 37 -10.40 -20.97 33.18
C SER A 37 -10.95 -20.16 32.02
N ILE A 38 -12.20 -19.67 32.11
CA ILE A 38 -12.80 -18.77 31.07
C ILE A 38 -12.03 -17.44 30.96
N VAL A 39 -11.66 -16.86 32.11
CA VAL A 39 -10.88 -15.60 32.11
C VAL A 39 -9.48 -15.85 31.60
N LEU A 40 -8.85 -16.96 31.95
CA LEU A 40 -7.51 -17.31 31.48
C LEU A 40 -7.50 -17.61 29.98
N GLU A 41 -8.51 -18.28 29.42
CA GLU A 41 -8.66 -18.47 27.98
C GLU A 41 -8.64 -17.09 27.24
N GLY A 42 -9.39 -16.11 27.77
CA GLY A 42 -9.36 -14.74 27.25
C GLY A 42 -7.95 -14.10 27.26
N LEU A 43 -7.19 -14.33 28.35
CA LEU A 43 -5.81 -13.86 28.45
C LEU A 43 -4.88 -14.59 27.47
N TYR A 44 -5.01 -15.89 27.30
CA TYR A 44 -4.26 -16.66 26.29
C TYR A 44 -4.56 -16.13 24.88
N GLY A 45 -5.82 -15.81 24.58
CA GLY A 45 -6.22 -15.20 23.30
C GLY A 45 -5.53 -13.84 23.06
N LEU A 46 -5.46 -12.98 24.08
CA LEU A 46 -4.73 -11.69 24.00
C LEU A 46 -3.24 -11.90 23.79
N VAL A 47 -2.62 -12.84 24.50
CA VAL A 47 -1.19 -13.17 24.33
C VAL A 47 -0.93 -13.71 22.93
N GLY A 48 -1.80 -14.57 22.39
CA GLY A 48 -1.72 -15.06 21.02
C GLY A 48 -1.79 -13.91 19.99
N THR A 49 -2.71 -12.97 20.22
CA THR A 49 -2.82 -11.76 19.38
C THR A 49 -1.54 -10.92 19.42
N LEU A 50 -0.97 -10.70 20.62
CA LEU A 50 0.29 -9.97 20.79
C LEU A 50 1.46 -10.70 20.13
N TYR A 51 1.51 -12.02 20.25
CA TYR A 51 2.54 -12.85 19.60
C TYR A 51 2.51 -12.68 18.08
N ASN A 52 1.32 -12.70 17.47
CA ASN A 52 1.18 -12.48 16.04
C ASN A 52 1.58 -11.05 15.62
N LYS A 53 1.45 -10.06 16.52
CA LYS A 53 1.85 -8.66 16.23
C LYS A 53 3.35 -8.41 16.24
N ILE A 54 4.16 -9.34 16.70
CA ILE A 54 5.63 -9.27 16.60
C ILE A 54 6.19 -10.00 15.38
N ASP A 55 5.38 -10.81 14.71
CA ASP A 55 5.74 -11.55 13.51
C ASP A 55 5.32 -10.77 12.26
N VAL A 56 6.30 -10.26 11.52
CA VAL A 56 6.07 -9.47 10.30
C VAL A 56 5.29 -10.22 9.23
N ASP A 57 5.34 -11.55 9.24
CA ASP A 57 4.64 -12.39 8.26
C ASP A 57 3.13 -12.47 8.55
N GLN A 58 2.73 -12.21 9.79
CA GLN A 58 1.33 -12.17 10.22
C GLN A 58 0.71 -10.77 10.14
N LEU A 59 1.55 -9.72 10.00
CA LEU A 59 1.07 -8.36 9.93
C LEU A 59 0.53 -8.00 8.55
N THR A 60 -0.53 -7.20 8.50
CA THR A 60 -1.14 -6.70 7.27
C THR A 60 -1.47 -5.20 7.35
N GLY A 61 -1.63 -4.55 6.21
CA GLY A 61 -2.12 -3.19 6.10
C GLY A 61 -1.30 -2.17 6.91
N ASP A 62 -1.99 -1.40 7.75
CA ASP A 62 -1.38 -0.33 8.54
C ASP A 62 -0.46 -0.86 9.65
N GLU A 63 -0.74 -2.03 10.20
CA GLU A 63 0.11 -2.64 11.24
C GLU A 63 1.47 -3.01 10.64
N LEU A 64 1.48 -3.67 9.47
CA LEU A 64 2.70 -3.97 8.73
C LEU A 64 3.46 -2.69 8.37
N THR A 65 2.75 -1.68 7.86
CA THR A 65 3.35 -0.39 7.46
C THR A 65 4.06 0.29 8.64
N ARG A 66 3.42 0.33 9.82
CA ARG A 66 4.02 0.89 11.04
C ARG A 66 5.22 0.08 11.51
N PHE A 67 5.10 -1.24 11.54
CA PHE A 67 6.18 -2.13 11.99
C PHE A 67 7.43 -1.94 11.15
N VAL A 68 7.31 -2.01 9.84
CA VAL A 68 8.41 -1.90 8.88
C VAL A 68 9.06 -0.53 8.93
N LYS A 69 8.26 0.55 9.02
CA LYS A 69 8.74 1.92 9.17
C LYS A 69 9.55 2.11 10.46
N GLN A 70 9.04 1.60 11.60
CA GLN A 70 9.72 1.74 12.90
C GLN A 70 11.03 0.96 12.97
N ARG A 71 11.10 -0.20 12.32
CA ARG A 71 12.25 -1.10 12.41
C ARG A 71 13.38 -0.75 11.43
N LYS A 72 13.06 -0.31 10.22
CA LYS A 72 14.03 -0.08 9.13
C LYS A 72 13.83 1.25 8.38
N GLY A 73 12.86 2.07 8.76
CA GLY A 73 12.56 3.30 8.05
C GLY A 73 11.97 3.09 6.65
N THR A 74 11.63 1.85 6.27
CA THR A 74 11.03 1.54 4.98
C THR A 74 9.60 2.07 4.97
N ILE A 75 9.28 2.91 4.00
CA ILE A 75 7.95 3.53 3.85
C ILE A 75 7.21 2.82 2.74
N ARG A 76 5.92 2.49 2.96
CA ARG A 76 5.05 1.96 1.91
C ARG A 76 4.89 2.97 0.78
N LYS A 77 5.02 2.51 -0.45
CA LYS A 77 4.74 3.31 -1.64
C LYS A 77 3.24 3.49 -1.76
N LEU A 78 2.81 4.75 -1.77
CA LEU A 78 1.41 5.10 -1.95
C LEU A 78 1.08 5.20 -3.43
N LYS A 79 -0.20 5.00 -3.76
CA LYS A 79 -0.71 5.19 -5.11
C LYS A 79 -0.39 6.58 -5.66
N THR A 80 -0.13 6.64 -6.95
CA THR A 80 0.08 7.87 -7.68
C THR A 80 -1.08 8.12 -8.66
N TYR A 81 -1.17 9.34 -9.16
CA TYR A 81 -2.18 9.74 -10.12
C TYR A 81 -1.56 9.74 -11.50
N ALA A 82 -2.22 9.09 -12.46
CA ALA A 82 -1.76 9.09 -13.83
C ALA A 82 -1.78 10.51 -14.38
N ILE A 83 -0.73 10.86 -15.11
CA ILE A 83 -0.57 12.14 -15.80
C ILE A 83 -0.50 11.92 -17.30
N GLY A 84 -0.77 12.97 -18.05
CA GLY A 84 -0.68 12.93 -19.50
C GLY A 84 -0.89 14.29 -20.10
N GLU A 85 -1.04 14.29 -21.41
CA GLU A 85 -1.28 15.50 -22.19
C GLU A 85 -2.46 15.26 -23.13
N ILE A 86 -3.39 16.20 -23.19
CA ILE A 86 -4.47 16.22 -24.17
C ILE A 86 -4.22 17.31 -25.19
N THR A 87 -4.64 17.09 -26.42
CA THR A 87 -4.74 18.09 -27.44
C THR A 87 -6.18 18.58 -27.50
N ALA A 88 -6.40 19.85 -27.23
CA ALA A 88 -7.67 20.52 -27.37
C ALA A 88 -7.75 21.31 -28.65
N THR A 89 -8.90 21.32 -29.30
CA THR A 89 -9.15 22.09 -30.55
C THR A 89 -10.26 23.10 -30.31
N GLY A 90 -10.08 24.31 -30.80
CA GLY A 90 -11.03 25.43 -30.68
C GLY A 90 -10.35 26.75 -30.41
N ASN A 91 -11.13 27.76 -29.98
CA ASN A 91 -10.66 29.06 -29.58
C ASN A 91 -11.30 29.42 -28.22
N GLY A 92 -10.56 29.19 -27.13
CA GLY A 92 -11.05 29.42 -25.80
C GLY A 92 -9.94 29.24 -24.76
N THR A 93 -10.29 29.33 -23.49
CA THR A 93 -9.37 29.10 -22.38
C THR A 93 -9.78 27.83 -21.65
N ILE A 94 -8.83 26.95 -21.42
CA ILE A 94 -8.96 25.84 -20.51
C ILE A 94 -8.33 26.27 -19.20
N ASP A 95 -9.08 26.24 -18.12
CA ASP A 95 -8.60 26.59 -16.80
C ASP A 95 -8.12 25.37 -16.02
N ALA A 96 -7.16 25.59 -15.12
CA ALA A 96 -6.76 24.53 -14.20
C ALA A 96 -7.97 24.05 -13.38
N GLY A 97 -8.22 22.74 -13.35
CA GLY A 97 -9.39 22.11 -12.75
C GLY A 97 -10.50 21.78 -13.74
N ASP A 98 -10.43 22.21 -15.00
CA ASP A 98 -11.38 21.78 -16.02
C ASP A 98 -11.28 20.28 -16.24
N LEU A 99 -12.45 19.64 -16.47
CA LEU A 99 -12.59 18.19 -16.50
C LEU A 99 -12.67 17.64 -17.91
N PHE A 100 -12.01 16.51 -18.09
CA PHE A 100 -12.04 15.68 -19.30
C PHE A 100 -12.32 14.25 -18.91
N GLU A 101 -12.92 13.47 -19.81
CA GLU A 101 -13.40 12.14 -19.45
C GLU A 101 -13.18 11.16 -20.59
N THR A 102 -12.97 9.88 -20.22
CA THR A 102 -13.00 8.75 -21.16
C THR A 102 -14.42 8.26 -21.35
N GLU A 103 -14.66 7.43 -22.36
CA GLU A 103 -15.97 6.77 -22.57
C GLU A 103 -16.39 5.88 -21.39
N THR A 104 -15.41 5.39 -20.60
CA THR A 104 -15.65 4.55 -19.42
C THR A 104 -15.85 5.36 -18.13
N GLY A 105 -15.90 6.70 -18.20
CA GLY A 105 -16.16 7.56 -17.05
C GLY A 105 -14.93 7.88 -16.19
N ILE A 106 -13.71 7.63 -16.68
CA ILE A 106 -12.48 8.00 -15.98
C ILE A 106 -12.20 9.48 -16.22
N GLN A 107 -12.14 10.25 -15.13
CA GLN A 107 -12.02 11.70 -15.18
C GLN A 107 -10.58 12.18 -14.98
N PHE A 108 -10.24 13.22 -15.74
CA PHE A 108 -8.97 13.93 -15.69
C PHE A 108 -9.22 15.41 -15.50
N GLU A 109 -8.38 16.09 -14.75
CA GLU A 109 -8.41 17.55 -14.57
C GLU A 109 -7.22 18.20 -15.28
N ALA A 110 -7.42 19.38 -15.86
CA ALA A 110 -6.32 20.22 -16.32
C ALA A 110 -5.45 20.65 -15.13
N THR A 111 -4.14 20.54 -15.27
CA THR A 111 -3.19 20.97 -14.22
C THR A 111 -2.66 22.37 -14.41
N GLU A 112 -2.98 23.00 -15.55
CA GLU A 112 -2.54 24.35 -15.92
C GLU A 112 -3.65 25.10 -16.67
N THR A 113 -3.68 26.41 -16.56
CA THR A 113 -4.54 27.26 -17.40
C THR A 113 -3.84 27.57 -18.73
N LYS A 114 -4.54 27.36 -19.84
CA LYS A 114 -3.98 27.59 -21.19
C LYS A 114 -5.00 28.14 -22.17
N VAL A 115 -4.59 29.19 -22.90
CA VAL A 115 -5.36 29.71 -24.01
C VAL A 115 -5.12 28.84 -25.23
N ILE A 116 -6.19 28.36 -25.83
CA ILE A 116 -6.19 27.58 -27.08
C ILE A 116 -6.59 28.48 -28.24
N SER A 117 -5.77 28.50 -29.30
CA SER A 117 -6.05 29.20 -30.52
C SER A 117 -5.83 28.24 -31.70
N GLY A 118 -6.91 27.71 -32.22
CA GLY A 118 -6.94 26.62 -33.18
C GLY A 118 -6.70 25.24 -32.56
N SER A 119 -5.51 24.93 -32.08
CA SER A 119 -5.17 23.71 -31.40
C SER A 119 -4.07 23.93 -30.35
N GLY A 120 -4.09 23.22 -29.27
CA GLY A 120 -3.08 23.33 -28.21
C GLY A 120 -3.08 22.12 -27.27
N ALA A 121 -1.89 21.80 -26.76
CA ALA A 121 -1.71 20.71 -25.78
C ALA A 121 -1.87 21.24 -24.36
N VAL A 122 -2.51 20.49 -23.50
CA VAL A 122 -2.76 20.80 -22.07
C VAL A 122 -2.42 19.60 -21.22
N LYS A 123 -1.70 19.82 -20.12
CA LYS A 123 -1.38 18.77 -19.17
C LYS A 123 -2.57 18.43 -18.31
N VAL A 124 -2.77 17.13 -18.11
CA VAL A 124 -3.88 16.61 -17.32
C VAL A 124 -3.40 15.59 -16.31
N ARG A 125 -4.16 15.47 -15.22
CA ARG A 125 -3.97 14.47 -14.16
C ARG A 125 -5.27 13.74 -13.91
N CYS A 126 -5.22 12.43 -13.75
CA CYS A 126 -6.38 11.63 -13.37
C CYS A 126 -6.85 12.01 -11.96
N LEU A 127 -8.16 12.09 -11.72
CA LEU A 127 -8.73 12.33 -10.41
C LEU A 127 -8.67 11.08 -9.50
N SER A 128 -8.64 9.90 -10.12
CA SER A 128 -8.51 8.63 -9.41
C SER A 128 -7.05 8.18 -9.38
N GLY A 129 -6.53 7.89 -8.19
CA GLY A 129 -5.19 7.32 -8.06
C GLY A 129 -5.18 5.85 -8.43
N GLY A 130 -4.02 5.37 -8.85
CA GLY A 130 -3.80 3.99 -9.25
C GLY A 130 -3.71 3.78 -10.76
N THR A 131 -3.58 2.52 -11.14
CA THR A 131 -3.46 2.09 -12.54
C THR A 131 -4.71 2.37 -13.38
N VAL A 132 -5.86 2.61 -12.74
CA VAL A 132 -7.12 2.95 -13.41
C VAL A 132 -7.01 4.19 -14.28
N GLY A 133 -6.13 5.15 -13.90
CA GLY A 133 -5.88 6.36 -14.67
C GLY A 133 -4.93 6.17 -15.85
N VAL A 134 -4.29 5.02 -16.01
CA VAL A 134 -3.41 4.73 -17.14
C VAL A 134 -4.26 4.26 -18.30
N VAL A 135 -4.59 5.19 -19.19
CA VAL A 135 -5.48 4.94 -20.32
C VAL A 135 -4.72 5.04 -21.65
N GLY A 136 -5.19 4.32 -22.65
CA GLY A 136 -4.58 4.29 -23.98
C GLY A 136 -4.67 5.64 -24.72
N ALA A 137 -3.92 5.76 -25.80
CA ALA A 137 -4.05 6.90 -26.68
C ALA A 137 -5.46 7.00 -27.27
N ASN A 138 -5.93 8.22 -27.51
CA ASN A 138 -7.24 8.54 -28.09
C ASN A 138 -8.44 8.02 -27.29
N THR A 139 -8.34 7.93 -25.97
CA THR A 139 -9.42 7.51 -25.10
C THR A 139 -10.10 8.66 -24.35
N ILE A 140 -9.39 9.77 -24.07
CA ILE A 140 -9.94 10.96 -23.42
C ILE A 140 -10.57 11.83 -24.51
N LYS A 141 -11.91 11.81 -24.62
CA LYS A 141 -12.63 12.44 -25.71
C LYS A 141 -13.79 13.32 -25.29
N PHE A 142 -14.22 13.24 -24.03
CA PHE A 142 -15.40 13.93 -23.54
C PHE A 142 -15.02 15.12 -22.68
N ILE A 143 -15.83 16.16 -22.76
CA ILE A 143 -15.77 17.36 -21.93
C ILE A 143 -17.09 17.37 -21.12
N PRO A 144 -17.10 16.84 -19.88
CA PRO A 144 -18.33 16.69 -19.10
C PRO A 144 -19.00 18.03 -18.75
N VAL A 145 -18.17 19.08 -18.62
CA VAL A 145 -18.65 20.45 -18.42
C VAL A 145 -18.19 21.28 -19.62
N THR A 146 -19.11 21.84 -20.39
CA THR A 146 -18.80 22.60 -21.59
C THR A 146 -17.81 23.75 -21.29
N ILE A 147 -16.69 23.76 -22.01
CA ILE A 147 -15.71 24.84 -21.98
C ILE A 147 -15.93 25.74 -23.18
N ALA A 148 -16.14 27.04 -22.93
CA ALA A 148 -16.46 27.98 -24.00
C ALA A 148 -15.35 28.04 -25.05
N GLY A 149 -15.71 27.81 -26.33
CA GLY A 149 -14.79 27.87 -27.46
C GLY A 149 -13.93 26.63 -27.70
N ILE A 150 -14.01 25.60 -26.86
CA ILE A 150 -13.35 24.29 -27.06
C ILE A 150 -14.35 23.32 -27.68
N THR A 151 -13.96 22.72 -28.81
CA THR A 151 -14.86 21.83 -29.58
C THR A 151 -14.55 20.36 -29.40
N THR A 152 -13.26 19.99 -29.35
CA THR A 152 -12.84 18.58 -29.17
C THR A 152 -11.56 18.50 -28.35
N VAL A 153 -11.40 17.35 -27.70
CA VAL A 153 -10.20 16.98 -26.96
C VAL A 153 -9.81 15.55 -27.28
N THR A 154 -8.52 15.25 -27.26
CA THR A 154 -8.01 13.89 -27.36
C THR A 154 -6.61 13.80 -26.76
N ASN A 155 -6.23 12.64 -26.19
CA ASN A 155 -4.86 12.35 -25.80
C ASN A 155 -4.15 11.60 -26.93
N ALA A 156 -3.13 12.19 -27.53
CA ALA A 156 -2.37 11.57 -28.61
C ALA A 156 -1.49 10.40 -28.12
N GLN A 157 -1.08 10.44 -26.87
CA GLN A 157 -0.27 9.41 -26.20
C GLN A 157 -1.01 8.82 -25.01
N PRO A 158 -0.69 7.58 -24.58
CA PRO A 158 -1.20 7.03 -23.33
C PRO A 158 -0.84 7.92 -22.14
N THR A 159 -1.68 7.95 -21.13
CA THR A 159 -1.33 8.48 -19.80
C THR A 159 -0.39 7.53 -19.09
N TYR A 160 0.39 8.01 -18.11
CA TYR A 160 1.45 7.27 -17.46
C TYR A 160 1.56 7.65 -15.96
N ASP A 161 2.45 7.00 -15.21
CA ASP A 161 2.74 7.23 -13.78
C ASP A 161 1.58 6.99 -12.80
N GLY A 162 0.52 6.33 -13.25
CA GLY A 162 -0.54 5.82 -12.36
C GLY A 162 -0.15 4.46 -11.76
N PHE A 163 0.24 4.44 -10.49
CA PHE A 163 0.58 3.22 -9.77
C PHE A 163 -0.34 3.02 -8.59
N ASP A 164 -0.69 1.77 -8.31
CA ASP A 164 -1.49 1.40 -7.14
C ASP A 164 -0.65 1.46 -5.85
N ASP A 165 -1.32 1.41 -4.71
CA ASP A 165 -0.66 1.25 -3.42
C ASP A 165 0.18 -0.04 -3.41
N GLU A 166 1.35 0.03 -2.82
CA GLU A 166 2.22 -1.13 -2.65
C GLU A 166 1.52 -2.22 -1.83
N THR A 167 1.52 -3.44 -2.35
CA THR A 167 0.95 -4.60 -1.65
C THR A 167 1.74 -4.96 -0.39
N ASP A 168 1.10 -5.65 0.55
CA ASP A 168 1.76 -6.13 1.76
C ASP A 168 2.95 -7.05 1.44
N ASP A 169 2.82 -7.90 0.44
CA ASP A 169 3.88 -8.83 0.03
C ASP A 169 5.10 -8.09 -0.57
N SER A 170 4.86 -7.05 -1.37
CA SER A 170 5.93 -6.21 -1.91
C SER A 170 6.66 -5.45 -0.80
N LEU A 171 5.90 -4.85 0.13
CA LEU A 171 6.48 -4.15 1.29
C LEU A 171 7.29 -5.08 2.18
N ARG A 172 6.79 -6.30 2.43
CA ARG A 172 7.46 -7.33 3.22
C ARG A 172 8.76 -7.78 2.55
N THR A 173 8.73 -7.99 1.23
CA THR A 173 9.93 -8.32 0.44
C THR A 173 11.00 -7.24 0.57
N ARG A 174 10.63 -5.96 0.40
CA ARG A 174 11.56 -4.84 0.57
C ARG A 174 12.09 -4.70 2.00
N TYR A 175 11.28 -5.04 2.99
CA TYR A 175 11.70 -5.06 4.38
C TYR A 175 12.78 -6.13 4.61
N TYR A 176 12.58 -7.35 4.12
CA TYR A 176 13.58 -8.41 4.21
C TYR A 176 14.85 -8.11 3.44
N GLU A 177 14.75 -7.52 2.25
CA GLU A 177 15.93 -7.02 1.52
C GLU A 177 16.72 -6.01 2.36
N ALA A 178 16.02 -5.06 3.01
CA ALA A 178 16.66 -4.06 3.86
C ALA A 178 17.30 -4.65 5.15
N LEU A 179 16.81 -5.81 5.62
CA LEU A 179 17.41 -6.52 6.74
C LEU A 179 18.71 -7.23 6.36
N GLN A 180 18.69 -7.89 5.19
CA GLN A 180 19.81 -8.73 4.73
C GLN A 180 20.98 -7.91 4.18
N ILE A 181 20.69 -6.78 3.58
CA ILE A 181 21.67 -5.98 2.83
C ILE A 181 21.67 -4.56 3.38
N PRO A 182 22.49 -4.25 4.41
CA PRO A 182 22.58 -2.90 4.91
C PRO A 182 23.20 -1.98 3.85
N PRO A 183 22.49 -0.95 3.39
CA PRO A 183 23.03 0.02 2.46
C PRO A 183 24.08 0.87 3.20
N THR A 184 25.33 0.74 2.84
CA THR A 184 26.40 1.65 3.27
C THR A 184 26.65 2.67 2.17
N SER A 185 26.99 3.91 2.54
CA SER A 185 27.18 5.00 1.59
C SER A 185 28.13 4.61 0.44
N GLY A 186 27.66 4.78 -0.80
CA GLY A 186 28.45 4.53 -2.01
C GLY A 186 28.61 3.08 -2.42
N ASN A 187 27.96 2.10 -1.76
CA ASN A 187 28.01 0.73 -2.23
C ASN A 187 26.88 0.44 -3.25
N ILE A 188 27.02 -0.65 -4.00
CA ILE A 188 26.05 -1.13 -5.02
C ILE A 188 24.63 -1.19 -4.45
N TYR A 189 24.48 -1.65 -3.21
CA TYR A 189 23.20 -1.84 -2.56
C TYR A 189 22.49 -0.50 -2.23
N HIS A 190 23.26 0.56 -1.99
CA HIS A 190 22.72 1.89 -1.77
C HIS A 190 22.07 2.45 -3.06
N TYR A 191 22.75 2.29 -4.20
CA TYR A 191 22.18 2.69 -5.50
C TYR A 191 20.98 1.84 -5.90
N LEU A 192 21.02 0.52 -5.67
CA LEU A 192 19.88 -0.38 -5.88
C LEU A 192 18.67 0.03 -5.03
N LYS A 193 18.91 0.39 -3.76
CA LYS A 193 17.85 0.88 -2.86
C LYS A 193 17.21 2.15 -3.43
N TRP A 194 18.00 3.15 -3.79
CA TRP A 194 17.49 4.40 -4.35
C TRP A 194 16.68 4.18 -5.63
N ALA A 195 17.18 3.36 -6.53
CA ALA A 195 16.44 3.03 -7.76
C ALA A 195 15.09 2.36 -7.47
N LYS A 196 15.05 1.42 -6.51
CA LYS A 196 13.82 0.72 -6.12
C LYS A 196 12.84 1.60 -5.30
N GLU A 197 13.28 2.72 -4.75
CA GLU A 197 12.41 3.69 -4.06
C GLU A 197 11.49 4.46 -5.04
N VAL A 198 11.88 4.52 -6.30
CA VAL A 198 11.06 5.17 -7.34
C VAL A 198 9.85 4.29 -7.64
N ASN A 199 8.66 4.91 -7.70
CA ASN A 199 7.43 4.20 -8.08
C ASN A 199 7.56 3.69 -9.54
N GLY A 200 7.03 2.48 -9.79
CA GLY A 200 7.12 1.83 -11.09
C GLY A 200 8.42 1.07 -11.35
N VAL A 201 9.44 1.23 -10.52
CA VAL A 201 10.67 0.43 -10.63
C VAL A 201 10.48 -0.89 -9.87
N GLY A 202 10.31 -1.99 -10.61
CA GLY A 202 10.22 -3.34 -10.07
C GLY A 202 11.58 -4.03 -9.87
N GLY A 203 12.60 -3.62 -10.63
CA GLY A 203 13.96 -4.14 -10.53
C GLY A 203 14.98 -3.13 -11.01
N ALA A 204 16.21 -3.22 -10.49
CA ALA A 204 17.32 -2.38 -10.91
C ALA A 204 18.63 -3.18 -10.90
N LYS A 205 19.59 -2.75 -11.70
CA LYS A 205 20.93 -3.32 -11.75
C LYS A 205 21.96 -2.19 -11.73
N VAL A 206 22.98 -2.34 -10.92
CA VAL A 206 24.09 -1.40 -10.83
C VAL A 206 25.31 -1.98 -11.53
N PHE A 207 25.95 -1.20 -12.36
CA PHE A 207 27.18 -1.54 -13.05
C PHE A 207 28.30 -0.65 -12.47
N PRO A 208 29.05 -1.12 -11.45
CA PRO A 208 30.11 -0.33 -10.88
C PRO A 208 31.24 -0.12 -11.87
N LEU A 209 31.90 1.02 -11.76
CA LEU A 209 33.06 1.37 -12.60
C LEU A 209 32.76 1.37 -14.11
N TRP A 210 31.55 1.75 -14.50
CA TRP A 210 31.09 1.70 -15.91
C TRP A 210 32.00 2.51 -16.86
N GLU A 211 32.49 3.67 -16.42
CA GLU A 211 33.40 4.53 -17.19
C GLU A 211 34.69 4.85 -16.40
N GLY A 212 35.09 3.98 -15.46
CA GLY A 212 36.28 4.13 -14.64
C GLY A 212 35.99 4.41 -13.15
N ASP A 213 37.04 4.77 -12.41
CA ASP A 213 36.95 5.02 -10.97
C ASP A 213 35.92 6.13 -10.64
N ASN A 214 35.13 5.91 -9.61
CA ASN A 214 34.04 6.79 -9.13
C ASN A 214 32.80 6.89 -10.05
N THR A 215 32.59 5.96 -10.98
CA THR A 215 31.38 5.85 -11.80
C THR A 215 30.49 4.68 -11.38
N VAL A 216 29.16 4.83 -11.56
CA VAL A 216 28.12 3.80 -11.36
C VAL A 216 27.13 3.81 -12.49
#